data_fc8bd455029b3a94f82a227682cea4e6
#
_entry.id   fc8bd455029b3a94f82a227682cea4e6
#
_cell.length_a   1.000
_cell.length_b   1.000
_cell.length_c   1.000
_cell.angle_alpha   90.00
_cell.angle_beta   90.00
_cell.angle_gamma   90.00
#
_symmetry.space_group_name_H-M   'P 1'
#
loop_
_entity.id
_entity.type
_entity.pdbx_description
1 polymer ?
#
loop_
_entity_poly.entity_id
_entity_poly.type
_entity_poly.pdbx_seq_one_letter_code
_entity_poly.pdbx_strand_id
1 'polypeptide(L)'
;METIQQSLEQMMEHFNTRMAAFQDNLEKASAAPVTLASLATDFSQFKSLIGDSLLNLQHQVQVLAQQQDRLEMHSRRKILLLHGIPEDSDINLTLNVSKMFAEKLKVNIPLHSIRRIHRMGRVTGGKPRPVLVKFHGIEERHKVWIAKTGFKSSGITLSEFLTKVRHDAFMIARKHFGISKCWTQNGAVMIVGCDGKKHQVSSVAEVNRLINLTQSVTSDNTTFPATTQPAIAPKTLDTAGVTRSKRVLKK
;
A
#
# COMPACT_ATOMS: atom_id res chain seq x y z
N MET A 1 17.17 0.73 -18.97
CA MET A 1 18.00 1.92 -18.71
C MET A 1 18.06 2.85 -19.93
N GLU A 2 18.18 2.31 -21.13
CA GLU A 2 18.18 3.09 -22.39
C GLU A 2 16.96 4.01 -22.57
N THR A 3 15.75 3.54 -22.24
CA THR A 3 14.53 4.33 -22.39
C THR A 3 14.45 5.56 -21.47
N ILE A 4 15.08 5.51 -20.29
CA ILE A 4 15.08 6.65 -19.34
C ILE A 4 16.13 7.66 -19.79
N GLN A 5 17.28 7.20 -20.25
CA GLN A 5 18.35 8.05 -20.78
C GLN A 5 17.87 8.78 -22.03
N GLN A 6 17.22 8.08 -22.96
CA GLN A 6 16.59 8.67 -24.14
C GLN A 6 15.51 9.71 -23.78
N SER A 7 14.66 9.39 -22.79
CA SER A 7 13.63 10.35 -22.34
C SER A 7 14.24 11.60 -21.71
N LEU A 8 15.35 11.45 -20.98
CA LEU A 8 16.07 12.58 -20.38
C LEU A 8 16.74 13.43 -21.46
N GLU A 9 17.37 12.81 -22.45
CA GLU A 9 17.98 13.49 -23.60
C GLU A 9 16.94 14.28 -24.40
N GLN A 10 15.80 13.67 -24.73
CA GLN A 10 14.69 14.35 -25.40
C GLN A 10 14.15 15.53 -24.60
N MET A 11 14.06 15.40 -23.29
CA MET A 11 13.62 16.49 -22.41
C MET A 11 14.64 17.63 -22.40
N MET A 12 15.93 17.32 -22.33
CA MET A 12 17.00 18.33 -22.38
C MET A 12 17.01 19.05 -23.72
N GLU A 13 16.86 18.33 -24.83
CA GLU A 13 16.78 18.91 -26.17
C GLU A 13 15.56 19.83 -26.31
N HIS A 14 14.39 19.39 -25.87
CA HIS A 14 13.18 20.19 -25.86
C HIS A 14 13.31 21.44 -24.97
N PHE A 15 13.92 21.32 -23.79
CA PHE A 15 14.19 22.44 -22.91
C PHE A 15 15.15 23.45 -23.56
N ASN A 16 16.27 22.96 -24.11
CA ASN A 16 17.26 23.81 -24.78
C ASN A 16 16.66 24.53 -25.99
N THR A 17 15.85 23.85 -26.80
CA THR A 17 15.15 24.45 -27.95
C THR A 17 14.20 25.54 -27.52
N ARG A 18 13.43 25.34 -26.45
CA ARG A 18 12.51 26.35 -25.95
C ARG A 18 13.24 27.52 -25.26
N MET A 19 14.35 27.26 -24.57
CA MET A 19 15.18 28.31 -23.98
C MET A 19 15.84 29.18 -25.06
N ALA A 20 16.33 28.57 -26.14
CA ALA A 20 16.87 29.30 -27.28
C ALA A 20 15.81 30.17 -27.96
N ALA A 21 14.59 29.65 -28.17
CA ALA A 21 13.49 30.40 -28.71
C ALA A 21 13.05 31.55 -27.79
N PHE A 22 13.06 31.34 -26.49
CA PHE A 22 12.78 32.38 -25.50
C PHE A 22 13.85 33.48 -25.49
N GLN A 23 15.13 33.08 -25.59
CA GLN A 23 16.25 34.00 -25.65
C GLN A 23 16.22 34.85 -26.94
N ASP A 24 15.92 34.25 -28.08
CA ASP A 24 15.72 34.95 -29.37
C ASP A 24 14.53 35.96 -29.33
N ASN A 25 13.45 35.59 -28.64
CA ASN A 25 12.32 36.48 -28.41
C ASN A 25 12.69 37.67 -27.49
N LEU A 26 13.48 37.45 -26.44
CA LEU A 26 14.00 38.49 -25.57
C LEU A 26 14.93 39.46 -26.32
N GLU A 27 15.81 38.95 -27.17
CA GLU A 27 16.70 39.76 -28.00
C GLU A 27 15.90 40.62 -29.00
N LYS A 28 14.88 40.05 -29.63
CA LYS A 28 13.95 40.78 -30.52
C LYS A 28 13.12 41.81 -29.77
N ALA A 29 12.70 41.52 -28.54
CA ALA A 29 11.97 42.43 -27.69
C ALA A 29 12.82 43.59 -27.17
N SER A 30 14.15 43.40 -27.05
CA SER A 30 15.06 44.47 -26.64
C SER A 30 15.19 45.62 -27.68
N ALA A 31 14.77 45.38 -28.91
CA ALA A 31 14.71 46.38 -29.97
C ALA A 31 13.40 47.21 -29.98
N ALA A 32 12.40 46.86 -29.18
CA ALA A 32 11.13 47.56 -29.03
C ALA A 32 11.01 48.12 -27.58
N PRO A 33 10.21 49.20 -27.35
CA PRO A 33 10.02 49.71 -25.99
C PRO A 33 9.38 48.65 -25.11
N VAL A 34 10.13 48.21 -24.08
CA VAL A 34 9.67 47.21 -23.12
C VAL A 34 8.47 47.77 -22.36
N THR A 35 7.32 47.21 -22.60
CA THR A 35 6.10 47.55 -21.84
C THR A 35 5.95 46.57 -20.68
N LEU A 36 5.32 47.00 -19.60
CA LEU A 36 5.02 46.14 -18.45
C LEU A 36 4.23 44.88 -18.87
N ALA A 37 3.38 45.00 -19.89
CA ALA A 37 2.58 43.91 -20.44
C ALA A 37 3.44 42.86 -21.20
N SER A 38 4.46 43.28 -21.98
CA SER A 38 5.37 42.35 -22.64
C SER A 38 6.19 41.57 -21.61
N LEU A 39 6.75 42.25 -20.59
CA LEU A 39 7.50 41.62 -19.53
C LEU A 39 6.66 40.59 -18.73
N ALA A 40 5.38 40.91 -18.44
CA ALA A 40 4.47 39.98 -17.77
C ALA A 40 4.18 38.74 -18.62
N THR A 41 4.07 38.90 -19.95
CA THR A 41 3.88 37.78 -20.89
C THR A 41 5.11 36.88 -20.93
N ASP A 42 6.30 37.48 -21.05
CA ASP A 42 7.58 36.73 -21.10
C ASP A 42 7.82 35.98 -19.79
N PHE A 43 7.56 36.60 -18.65
CA PHE A 43 7.62 35.93 -17.34
C PHE A 43 6.63 34.77 -17.21
N SER A 44 5.40 34.95 -17.70
CA SER A 44 4.38 33.90 -17.71
C SER A 44 4.81 32.70 -18.57
N GLN A 45 5.38 32.95 -19.76
CA GLN A 45 5.92 31.91 -20.65
C GLN A 45 7.10 31.15 -20.00
N PHE A 46 8.02 31.89 -19.38
CA PHE A 46 9.15 31.29 -18.66
C PHE A 46 8.66 30.43 -17.48
N LYS A 47 7.71 30.94 -16.69
CA LYS A 47 7.11 30.18 -15.57
C LYS A 47 6.45 28.88 -16.05
N SER A 48 5.72 28.92 -17.16
CA SER A 48 5.11 27.73 -17.75
C SER A 48 6.17 26.72 -18.20
N LEU A 49 7.22 27.16 -18.88
CA LEU A 49 8.33 26.32 -19.34
C LEU A 49 9.02 25.58 -18.17
N ILE A 50 9.34 26.31 -17.10
CA ILE A 50 9.94 25.70 -15.90
C ILE A 50 8.96 24.77 -15.21
N GLY A 51 7.69 25.14 -15.11
CA GLY A 51 6.63 24.32 -14.53
C GLY A 51 6.48 22.98 -15.26
N ASP A 52 6.40 23.00 -16.59
CA ASP A 52 6.28 21.80 -17.42
C ASP A 52 7.52 20.88 -17.27
N SER A 53 8.71 21.48 -17.22
CA SER A 53 9.97 20.75 -17.04
C SER A 53 10.03 20.07 -15.68
N LEU A 54 9.62 20.76 -14.60
CA LEU A 54 9.57 20.21 -13.25
C LEU A 54 8.55 19.08 -13.13
N LEU A 55 7.37 19.23 -13.74
CA LEU A 55 6.35 18.16 -13.75
C LEU A 55 6.85 16.91 -14.47
N ASN A 56 7.56 17.07 -15.59
CA ASN A 56 8.15 15.95 -16.31
C ASN A 56 9.24 15.25 -15.48
N LEU A 57 10.14 16.01 -14.85
CA LEU A 57 11.13 15.46 -13.92
C LEU A 57 10.48 14.71 -12.76
N GLN A 58 9.45 15.27 -12.15
CA GLN A 58 8.70 14.61 -11.08
C GLN A 58 8.11 13.28 -11.55
N HIS A 59 7.53 13.25 -12.74
CA HIS A 59 7.00 12.01 -13.32
C HIS A 59 8.09 10.96 -13.53
N GLN A 60 9.25 11.35 -14.07
CA GLN A 60 10.38 10.43 -14.26
C GLN A 60 10.90 9.86 -12.94
N VAL A 61 11.07 10.69 -11.92
CA VAL A 61 11.46 10.25 -10.58
C VAL A 61 10.46 9.24 -10.01
N GLN A 62 9.17 9.47 -10.23
CA GLN A 62 8.11 8.55 -9.80
C GLN A 62 8.19 7.20 -10.53
N VAL A 63 8.42 7.20 -11.84
CA VAL A 63 8.60 5.98 -12.64
C VAL A 63 9.83 5.20 -12.17
N LEU A 64 10.96 5.88 -11.94
CA LEU A 64 12.18 5.28 -11.40
C LEU A 64 11.97 4.64 -10.03
N ALA A 65 11.28 5.33 -9.12
CA ALA A 65 10.95 4.80 -7.79
C ALA A 65 10.08 3.53 -7.88
N GLN A 66 9.12 3.50 -8.81
CA GLN A 66 8.29 2.31 -9.06
C GLN A 66 9.10 1.15 -9.64
N GLN A 67 10.03 1.42 -10.56
CA GLN A 67 10.91 0.40 -11.13
C GLN A 67 11.84 -0.17 -10.05
N GLN A 68 12.40 0.68 -9.21
CA GLN A 68 13.22 0.27 -8.07
C GLN A 68 12.43 -0.65 -7.12
N ASP A 69 11.20 -0.27 -6.75
CA ASP A 69 10.34 -1.11 -5.92
C ASP A 69 10.07 -2.48 -6.54
N ARG A 70 9.81 -2.53 -7.85
CA ARG A 70 9.60 -3.81 -8.58
C ARG A 70 10.83 -4.69 -8.55
N LEU A 71 12.02 -4.14 -8.80
CA LEU A 71 13.30 -4.86 -8.77
C LEU A 71 13.60 -5.37 -7.36
N GLU A 72 13.40 -4.52 -6.36
CA GLU A 72 13.59 -4.89 -4.96
C GLU A 72 12.62 -6.01 -4.54
N MET A 73 11.33 -5.90 -4.89
CA MET A 73 10.35 -6.92 -4.61
C MET A 73 10.66 -8.24 -5.35
N HIS A 74 11.16 -8.15 -6.59
CA HIS A 74 11.60 -9.34 -7.33
C HIS A 74 12.73 -10.08 -6.60
N SER A 75 13.69 -9.35 -6.03
CA SER A 75 14.78 -9.94 -5.23
C SER A 75 14.27 -10.61 -3.94
N ARG A 76 13.17 -10.09 -3.37
CA ARG A 76 12.56 -10.56 -2.12
C ARG A 76 11.54 -11.69 -2.32
N ARG A 77 11.13 -12.01 -3.54
CA ARG A 77 10.07 -12.99 -3.82
C ARG A 77 10.33 -14.40 -3.28
N LYS A 78 11.61 -14.74 -3.03
CA LYS A 78 12.02 -16.04 -2.46
C LYS A 78 12.18 -15.99 -0.94
N ILE A 79 11.75 -14.92 -0.29
CA ILE A 79 11.95 -14.71 1.14
C ILE A 79 10.60 -14.71 1.85
N LEU A 80 10.56 -15.36 3.01
CA LEU A 80 9.47 -15.30 3.96
C LEU A 80 9.99 -14.83 5.33
N LEU A 81 9.13 -14.20 6.10
CA LEU A 81 9.38 -13.81 7.48
C LEU A 81 8.53 -14.65 8.43
N LEU A 82 9.17 -15.22 9.44
CA LEU A 82 8.54 -15.91 10.55
C LEU A 82 8.60 -15.03 11.78
N HIS A 83 7.46 -14.76 12.37
CA HIS A 83 7.31 -13.99 13.60
C HIS A 83 6.90 -14.94 14.75
N GLY A 84 7.35 -14.65 15.98
CA GLY A 84 6.95 -15.41 17.16
C GLY A 84 7.83 -16.60 17.49
N ILE A 85 9.02 -16.75 16.86
CA ILE A 85 9.99 -17.80 17.22
C ILE A 85 10.82 -17.31 18.40
N PRO A 86 10.84 -18.03 19.56
CA PRO A 86 11.64 -17.65 20.74
C PRO A 86 13.13 -17.48 20.41
N GLU A 87 13.81 -16.56 21.11
CA GLU A 87 15.24 -16.26 20.90
C GLU A 87 16.16 -17.42 21.33
N ASP A 88 15.73 -18.24 22.28
CA ASP A 88 16.52 -19.35 22.86
C ASP A 88 16.85 -20.48 21.86
N SER A 89 16.18 -20.47 20.70
CA SER A 89 16.35 -21.50 19.66
C SER A 89 17.45 -21.19 18.63
N ASP A 90 18.33 -20.22 18.88
CA ASP A 90 19.28 -19.75 17.87
C ASP A 90 20.46 -20.71 17.60
N ILE A 91 20.77 -21.65 18.49
CA ILE A 91 21.93 -22.58 18.37
C ILE A 91 21.87 -23.43 17.09
N ASN A 92 20.69 -23.74 16.57
CA ASN A 92 20.49 -24.43 15.28
C ASN A 92 19.23 -23.93 14.56
N LEU A 93 19.15 -22.62 14.34
CA LEU A 93 17.96 -21.97 13.79
C LEU A 93 17.46 -22.61 12.49
N THR A 94 18.37 -23.03 11.61
CA THR A 94 18.01 -23.68 10.33
C THR A 94 17.33 -25.03 10.56
N LEU A 95 17.87 -25.87 11.45
CA LEU A 95 17.28 -27.15 11.81
C LEU A 95 15.93 -26.97 12.50
N ASN A 96 15.83 -26.02 13.42
CA ASN A 96 14.60 -25.74 14.15
C ASN A 96 13.48 -25.27 13.22
N VAL A 97 13.79 -24.39 12.27
CA VAL A 97 12.81 -23.91 11.27
C VAL A 97 12.40 -25.05 10.32
N SER A 98 13.34 -25.88 9.87
CA SER A 98 13.03 -27.03 9.01
C SER A 98 12.15 -28.05 9.72
N LYS A 99 12.46 -28.41 10.97
CA LYS A 99 11.62 -29.28 11.81
C LYS A 99 10.23 -28.70 12.01
N MET A 100 10.15 -27.43 12.31
CA MET A 100 8.88 -26.70 12.49
C MET A 100 8.01 -26.72 11.22
N PHE A 101 8.60 -26.60 10.03
CA PHE A 101 7.86 -26.76 8.78
C PHE A 101 7.33 -28.18 8.61
N ALA A 102 8.14 -29.20 8.92
CA ALA A 102 7.70 -30.58 8.85
C ALA A 102 6.57 -30.90 9.85
N GLU A 103 6.70 -30.44 11.10
CA GLU A 103 5.76 -30.75 12.19
C GLU A 103 4.45 -29.96 12.08
N LYS A 104 4.55 -28.63 11.89
CA LYS A 104 3.38 -27.73 11.91
C LYS A 104 2.70 -27.59 10.56
N LEU A 105 3.47 -27.50 9.49
CA LEU A 105 2.94 -27.32 8.14
C LEU A 105 2.76 -28.62 7.37
N LYS A 106 3.31 -29.75 7.88
CA LYS A 106 3.37 -31.03 7.17
C LYS A 106 4.10 -30.94 5.82
N VAL A 107 5.03 -29.98 5.70
CA VAL A 107 5.83 -29.74 4.51
C VAL A 107 7.28 -30.07 4.81
N ASN A 108 7.81 -31.08 4.13
CA ASN A 108 9.23 -31.44 4.25
C ASN A 108 10.05 -30.54 3.31
N ILE A 109 10.85 -29.65 3.88
CA ILE A 109 11.78 -28.77 3.16
C ILE A 109 13.20 -29.25 3.44
N PRO A 110 13.91 -29.78 2.43
CA PRO A 110 15.30 -30.19 2.59
C PRO A 110 16.17 -28.99 2.95
N LEU A 111 17.18 -29.19 3.80
CA LEU A 111 18.06 -28.09 4.26
C LEU A 111 18.77 -27.38 3.12
N HIS A 112 19.14 -28.10 2.05
CA HIS A 112 19.76 -27.51 0.86
C HIS A 112 18.84 -26.57 0.08
N SER A 113 17.51 -26.67 0.25
CA SER A 113 16.54 -25.75 -0.37
C SER A 113 16.48 -24.40 0.34
N ILE A 114 17.06 -24.31 1.53
CA ILE A 114 17.14 -23.08 2.30
C ILE A 114 18.51 -22.43 2.06
N ARG A 115 18.52 -21.29 1.41
CA ARG A 115 19.76 -20.58 1.11
C ARG A 115 20.32 -19.83 2.30
N ARG A 116 19.45 -19.23 3.12
CA ARG A 116 19.86 -18.42 4.29
C ARG A 116 18.72 -18.30 5.29
N ILE A 117 19.07 -18.44 6.56
CA ILE A 117 18.21 -18.12 7.70
C ILE A 117 18.96 -17.20 8.65
N HIS A 118 18.33 -16.13 9.13
CA HIS A 118 18.86 -15.28 10.18
C HIS A 118 17.73 -14.43 10.79
N ARG A 119 17.97 -13.95 12.01
CA ARG A 119 17.06 -12.99 12.65
C ARG A 119 17.29 -11.58 12.11
N MET A 120 16.21 -10.82 11.99
CA MET A 120 16.25 -9.44 11.52
C MET A 120 16.07 -8.46 12.67
N GLY A 121 16.81 -7.35 12.60
CA GLY A 121 16.66 -6.23 13.54
C GLY A 121 17.51 -6.38 14.79
N ARG A 122 17.43 -5.38 15.66
CA ARG A 122 18.12 -5.34 16.96
C ARG A 122 17.28 -6.08 18.01
N VAL A 123 17.95 -6.62 19.02
CA VAL A 123 17.29 -7.19 20.20
C VAL A 123 16.63 -6.04 20.96
N THR A 124 15.31 -6.05 20.98
CA THR A 124 14.49 -5.11 21.77
C THR A 124 13.70 -5.95 22.76
N GLY A 125 13.87 -5.73 24.05
CA GLY A 125 13.18 -6.53 25.08
C GLY A 125 11.67 -6.56 24.87
N GLY A 126 11.09 -7.76 24.82
CA GLY A 126 9.64 -7.99 24.84
C GLY A 126 9.08 -8.84 23.70
N LYS A 127 9.54 -8.72 22.47
CA LYS A 127 9.09 -9.58 21.35
C LYS A 127 10.26 -10.19 20.62
N PRO A 128 10.21 -11.50 20.29
CA PRO A 128 11.27 -12.14 19.54
C PRO A 128 11.42 -11.51 18.15
N ARG A 129 12.67 -11.36 17.71
CA ARG A 129 12.98 -10.83 16.39
C ARG A 129 12.43 -11.73 15.29
N PRO A 130 11.92 -11.17 14.19
CA PRO A 130 11.48 -11.97 13.06
C PRO A 130 12.66 -12.72 12.43
N VAL A 131 12.40 -13.94 12.01
CA VAL A 131 13.36 -14.80 11.31
C VAL A 131 13.12 -14.68 9.81
N LEU A 132 14.15 -14.28 9.08
CA LEU A 132 14.16 -14.26 7.63
C LEU A 132 14.58 -15.63 7.10
N VAL A 133 13.76 -16.21 6.24
CA VAL A 133 14.04 -17.47 5.54
C VAL A 133 14.09 -17.20 4.05
N LYS A 134 15.27 -17.35 3.44
CA LYS A 134 15.48 -17.25 2.00
C LYS A 134 15.62 -18.63 1.39
N PHE A 135 14.78 -18.94 0.43
CA PHE A 135 14.78 -20.22 -0.29
C PHE A 135 15.64 -20.15 -1.56
N HIS A 136 16.15 -21.27 -2.02
CA HIS A 136 16.81 -21.38 -3.33
C HIS A 136 15.79 -21.27 -4.46
N GLY A 137 14.69 -22.01 -4.37
CA GLY A 137 13.61 -22.04 -5.33
C GLY A 137 12.39 -21.23 -4.89
N ILE A 138 11.57 -20.88 -5.85
CA ILE A 138 10.27 -20.23 -5.58
C ILE A 138 9.20 -21.26 -5.20
N GLU A 139 9.37 -22.49 -5.66
CA GLU A 139 8.44 -23.60 -5.42
C GLU A 139 8.42 -24.01 -3.95
N GLU A 140 9.60 -24.17 -3.32
CA GLU A 140 9.70 -24.49 -1.90
C GLU A 140 9.10 -23.37 -1.04
N ARG A 141 9.39 -22.12 -1.40
CA ARG A 141 8.77 -20.98 -0.74
C ARG A 141 7.24 -21.03 -0.88
N HIS A 142 6.75 -21.40 -2.06
CA HIS A 142 5.31 -21.45 -2.33
C HIS A 142 4.62 -22.58 -1.55
N LYS A 143 5.23 -23.76 -1.47
CA LYS A 143 4.75 -24.89 -0.63
C LYS A 143 4.56 -24.45 0.82
N VAL A 144 5.56 -23.77 1.40
CA VAL A 144 5.48 -23.23 2.77
C VAL A 144 4.39 -22.17 2.90
N TRP A 145 4.27 -21.28 1.90
CA TRP A 145 3.27 -20.21 1.91
C TRP A 145 1.83 -20.70 1.88
N ILE A 146 1.53 -21.69 1.05
CA ILE A 146 0.17 -22.27 0.99
C ILE A 146 -0.18 -22.96 2.31
N ALA A 147 0.77 -23.68 2.91
CA ALA A 147 0.58 -24.41 4.15
C ALA A 147 0.55 -23.52 5.41
N LYS A 148 0.67 -22.20 5.29
CA LYS A 148 0.77 -21.24 6.43
C LYS A 148 -0.37 -21.35 7.45
N THR A 149 -1.51 -21.89 7.04
CA THR A 149 -2.65 -22.13 7.93
C THR A 149 -2.34 -23.12 9.05
N GLY A 150 -1.33 -23.99 8.89
CA GLY A 150 -0.85 -24.90 9.92
C GLY A 150 -0.22 -24.20 11.13
N PHE A 151 0.11 -22.91 11.01
CA PHE A 151 0.57 -22.10 12.15
C PHE A 151 -0.56 -21.49 12.98
N LYS A 152 -1.82 -21.70 12.62
CA LYS A 152 -2.94 -21.22 13.45
C LYS A 152 -2.79 -21.77 14.88
N SER A 153 -3.01 -20.91 15.86
CA SER A 153 -2.92 -21.22 17.29
C SER A 153 -1.51 -21.56 17.82
N SER A 154 -0.46 -21.48 17.00
CA SER A 154 0.91 -21.76 17.45
C SER A 154 1.69 -20.53 17.95
N GLY A 155 1.09 -19.34 17.89
CA GLY A 155 1.79 -18.08 18.18
C GLY A 155 2.76 -17.62 17.07
N ILE A 156 2.94 -18.43 16.03
CA ILE A 156 3.84 -18.16 14.91
C ILE A 156 3.05 -17.60 13.74
N THR A 157 3.56 -16.54 13.13
CA THR A 157 2.95 -15.93 11.95
C THR A 157 3.94 -15.90 10.80
N LEU A 158 3.49 -16.33 9.62
CA LEU A 158 4.25 -16.29 8.37
C LEU A 158 3.79 -15.10 7.53
N SER A 159 4.72 -14.28 7.09
CA SER A 159 4.46 -13.13 6.22
C SER A 159 5.42 -13.05 5.04
N GLU A 160 5.04 -12.36 3.99
CA GLU A 160 5.92 -12.01 2.89
C GLU A 160 6.87 -10.88 3.29
N PHE A 161 8.10 -10.89 2.75
CA PHE A 161 9.06 -9.82 2.98
C PHE A 161 8.85 -8.70 1.97
N LEU A 162 7.94 -7.79 2.29
CA LEU A 162 7.59 -6.66 1.44
C LEU A 162 8.69 -5.59 1.41
N THR A 163 8.71 -4.77 0.36
CA THR A 163 9.41 -3.48 0.37
C THR A 163 8.74 -2.53 1.37
N LYS A 164 9.45 -1.48 1.78
CA LYS A 164 8.90 -0.49 2.71
C LYS A 164 7.63 0.14 2.15
N VAL A 165 7.65 0.53 0.87
CA VAL A 165 6.51 1.16 0.18
C VAL A 165 5.27 0.27 0.23
N ARG A 166 5.43 -1.04 -0.08
CA ARG A 166 4.32 -2.01 -0.05
C ARG A 166 3.86 -2.35 1.36
N HIS A 167 4.79 -2.41 2.31
CA HIS A 167 4.44 -2.62 3.71
C HIS A 167 3.61 -1.46 4.27
N ASP A 168 4.01 -0.23 3.99
CA ASP A 168 3.28 0.97 4.43
C ASP A 168 1.88 1.00 3.78
N ALA A 169 1.78 0.70 2.48
CA ALA A 169 0.51 0.55 1.78
C ALA A 169 -0.38 -0.53 2.43
N PHE A 170 0.19 -1.69 2.78
CA PHE A 170 -0.52 -2.77 3.45
C PHE A 170 -1.05 -2.37 4.83
N MET A 171 -0.24 -1.65 5.61
CA MET A 171 -0.66 -1.18 6.93
C MET A 171 -1.80 -0.15 6.86
N ILE A 172 -1.73 0.79 5.92
CA ILE A 172 -2.80 1.77 5.67
C ILE A 172 -4.08 1.06 5.20
N ALA A 173 -3.95 0.13 4.26
CA ALA A 173 -5.08 -0.65 3.76
C ALA A 173 -5.78 -1.42 4.89
N ARG A 174 -5.03 -2.10 5.76
CA ARG A 174 -5.59 -2.83 6.91
C ARG A 174 -6.26 -1.94 7.92
N LYS A 175 -5.73 -0.74 8.14
CA LYS A 175 -6.32 0.25 9.05
C LYS A 175 -7.68 0.74 8.53
N HIS A 176 -7.82 0.90 7.22
CA HIS A 176 -9.02 1.47 6.60
C HIS A 176 -10.08 0.43 6.23
N PHE A 177 -9.68 -0.64 5.52
CA PHE A 177 -10.60 -1.67 5.02
C PHE A 177 -10.79 -2.86 5.98
N GLY A 178 -9.95 -2.94 7.03
CA GLY A 178 -9.97 -4.03 8.01
C GLY A 178 -9.06 -5.20 7.65
N ILE A 179 -8.74 -5.99 8.68
CA ILE A 179 -7.74 -7.07 8.60
C ILE A 179 -8.20 -8.20 7.66
N SER A 180 -9.50 -8.55 7.68
CA SER A 180 -10.06 -9.65 6.90
C SER A 180 -10.15 -9.36 5.40
N LYS A 181 -10.21 -8.07 5.02
CA LYS A 181 -10.32 -7.62 3.63
C LYS A 181 -8.97 -7.34 2.96
N CYS A 182 -7.86 -7.44 3.71
CA CYS A 182 -6.52 -7.11 3.20
C CYS A 182 -5.54 -8.26 3.44
N TRP A 183 -4.89 -8.73 2.36
CA TRP A 183 -3.83 -9.75 2.42
C TRP A 183 -2.73 -9.44 1.42
N THR A 184 -1.62 -10.19 1.49
CA THR A 184 -0.54 -10.10 0.52
C THR A 184 -0.50 -11.33 -0.35
N GLN A 185 -0.18 -11.15 -1.62
CA GLN A 185 -0.04 -12.23 -2.60
C GLN A 185 1.08 -11.90 -3.58
N ASN A 186 2.14 -12.72 -3.59
CA ASN A 186 3.31 -12.52 -4.45
C ASN A 186 3.95 -11.12 -4.34
N GLY A 187 3.94 -10.57 -3.13
CA GLY A 187 4.46 -9.25 -2.84
C GLY A 187 3.53 -8.09 -3.20
N ALA A 188 2.38 -8.34 -3.79
CA ALA A 188 1.34 -7.33 -3.98
C ALA A 188 0.37 -7.30 -2.80
N VAL A 189 -0.20 -6.14 -2.53
CA VAL A 189 -1.24 -5.95 -1.52
C VAL A 189 -2.59 -6.11 -2.21
N MET A 190 -3.39 -7.04 -1.73
CA MET A 190 -4.75 -7.29 -2.22
C MET A 190 -5.76 -6.71 -1.23
N ILE A 191 -6.74 -5.98 -1.73
CA ILE A 191 -7.79 -5.32 -0.96
C ILE A 191 -9.14 -5.70 -1.56
N VAL A 192 -10.11 -6.05 -0.72
CA VAL A 192 -11.52 -6.12 -1.12
C VAL A 192 -12.14 -4.77 -0.84
N GLY A 193 -12.50 -4.05 -1.90
CA GLY A 193 -13.15 -2.74 -1.82
C GLY A 193 -14.58 -2.81 -1.28
N CYS A 194 -15.21 -1.66 -1.09
CA CYS A 194 -16.61 -1.57 -0.70
C CYS A 194 -17.56 -2.07 -1.81
N ASP A 195 -17.08 -2.07 -3.05
CA ASP A 195 -17.73 -2.63 -4.23
C ASP A 195 -17.68 -4.19 -4.27
N GLY A 196 -17.04 -4.82 -3.29
CA GLY A 196 -16.81 -6.27 -3.25
C GLY A 196 -15.75 -6.78 -4.23
N LYS A 197 -15.16 -5.90 -5.05
CA LYS A 197 -14.12 -6.28 -6.01
C LYS A 197 -12.75 -6.35 -5.35
N LYS A 198 -11.90 -7.20 -5.91
CA LYS A 198 -10.50 -7.34 -5.48
C LYS A 198 -9.63 -6.35 -6.24
N HIS A 199 -8.95 -5.49 -5.52
CA HIS A 199 -7.99 -4.52 -6.04
C HIS A 199 -6.58 -4.93 -5.65
N GLN A 200 -5.66 -4.85 -6.60
CA GLN A 200 -4.25 -5.05 -6.37
C GLN A 200 -3.57 -3.69 -6.30
N VAL A 201 -2.83 -3.43 -5.21
CA VAL A 201 -2.11 -2.18 -4.98
C VAL A 201 -0.67 -2.44 -4.58
N SER A 202 0.21 -1.52 -4.92
CA SER A 202 1.65 -1.59 -4.63
C SER A 202 2.18 -0.35 -3.91
N SER A 203 1.38 0.71 -3.82
CA SER A 203 1.80 1.99 -3.23
C SER A 203 0.71 2.61 -2.35
N VAL A 204 1.12 3.49 -1.43
CA VAL A 204 0.22 4.27 -0.58
C VAL A 204 -0.71 5.15 -1.42
N ALA A 205 -0.21 5.72 -2.52
CA ALA A 205 -1.00 6.55 -3.41
C ALA A 205 -2.18 5.78 -4.04
N GLU A 206 -1.97 4.52 -4.43
CA GLU A 206 -3.03 3.65 -4.95
C GLU A 206 -4.08 3.31 -3.87
N VAL A 207 -3.63 3.03 -2.64
CA VAL A 207 -4.55 2.81 -1.50
C VAL A 207 -5.40 4.04 -1.24
N ASN A 208 -4.80 5.24 -1.20
CA ASN A 208 -5.53 6.48 -0.97
C ASN A 208 -6.54 6.79 -2.08
N ARG A 209 -6.22 6.47 -3.35
CA ARG A 209 -7.19 6.57 -4.45
C ARG A 209 -8.42 5.68 -4.22
N LEU A 210 -8.21 4.44 -3.79
CA LEU A 210 -9.32 3.53 -3.46
C LEU A 210 -10.15 4.05 -2.28
N ILE A 211 -9.52 4.62 -1.26
CA ILE A 211 -10.20 5.22 -0.11
C ILE A 211 -11.09 6.37 -0.57
N ASN A 212 -10.57 7.28 -1.41
CA ASN A 212 -11.33 8.43 -1.91
C ASN A 212 -12.52 7.99 -2.79
N LEU A 213 -12.32 6.98 -3.65
CA LEU A 213 -13.41 6.41 -4.44
C LEU A 213 -14.52 5.79 -3.59
N THR A 214 -14.17 5.20 -2.44
CA THR A 214 -15.17 4.63 -1.52
C THR A 214 -15.94 5.71 -0.76
N GLN A 215 -15.32 6.85 -0.48
CA GLN A 215 -15.97 7.98 0.19
C GLN A 215 -16.96 8.72 -0.73
N SER A 216 -16.64 8.85 -2.02
CA SER A 216 -17.55 9.48 -2.99
C SER A 216 -18.82 8.66 -3.22
N VAL A 217 -18.75 7.34 -3.19
CA VAL A 217 -19.92 6.45 -3.34
C VAL A 217 -20.84 6.48 -2.12
N THR A 218 -20.33 6.77 -0.93
CA THR A 218 -21.15 6.89 0.30
C THR A 218 -21.84 8.24 0.45
N SER A 219 -21.34 9.30 -0.21
CA SER A 219 -21.98 10.62 -0.18
C SER A 219 -23.19 10.77 -1.10
N ASP A 220 -23.30 9.94 -2.15
CA ASP A 220 -24.42 10.00 -3.10
C ASP A 220 -25.70 9.27 -2.65
N ASN A 221 -25.64 8.52 -1.54
CA ASN A 221 -26.79 7.76 -1.01
C ASN A 221 -27.56 8.45 0.14
N THR A 222 -27.32 9.73 0.39
CA THR A 222 -27.99 10.46 1.50
C THR A 222 -28.92 11.58 0.99
N THR A 223 -29.65 11.33 -0.11
CA THR A 223 -30.73 12.22 -0.49
C THR A 223 -32.03 11.41 -0.60
N PHE A 224 -32.65 11.15 0.55
CA PHE A 224 -34.08 10.80 0.56
C PHE A 224 -34.89 12.09 0.46
N PRO A 225 -35.86 12.19 -0.47
CA PRO A 225 -36.77 13.32 -0.50
C PRO A 225 -37.68 13.29 0.73
N ALA A 226 -37.75 14.40 1.43
CA ALA A 226 -38.70 14.62 2.51
C ALA A 226 -40.14 14.48 1.97
N THR A 227 -40.81 13.42 2.34
CA THR A 227 -42.25 13.26 2.09
C THR A 227 -43.00 14.05 3.15
N THR A 228 -43.69 15.06 2.70
CA THR A 228 -44.67 15.90 3.39
C THR A 228 -45.68 15.06 4.14
N GLN A 229 -45.79 15.20 5.45
CA GLN A 229 -46.89 14.69 6.26
C GLN A 229 -48.03 15.70 6.27
N PRO A 230 -49.29 15.30 6.08
CA PRO A 230 -50.44 16.14 6.44
C PRO A 230 -50.78 15.97 7.94
N ALA A 231 -50.99 17.10 8.59
CA ALA A 231 -51.42 17.23 9.97
C ALA A 231 -52.84 16.65 10.19
N ILE A 232 -53.02 15.84 11.24
CA ILE A 232 -54.34 15.60 11.85
C ILE A 232 -54.21 15.69 13.38
N ALA A 233 -55.12 16.47 13.94
CA ALA A 233 -55.22 16.94 15.33
C ALA A 233 -55.65 15.84 16.36
N PRO A 234 -55.68 16.17 17.67
CA PRO A 234 -55.58 15.21 18.75
C PRO A 234 -56.94 14.71 19.23
N LYS A 235 -56.99 13.51 19.79
CA LYS A 235 -58.07 13.05 20.70
C LYS A 235 -57.51 12.41 21.96
N THR A 236 -58.15 12.83 23.02
CA THR A 236 -57.99 12.67 24.44
C THR A 236 -58.27 11.26 24.99
N LEU A 237 -57.60 10.97 26.12
CA LEU A 237 -57.96 10.13 27.30
C LEU A 237 -58.42 8.68 27.05
N ASP A 238 -57.82 7.71 27.69
CA ASP A 238 -58.22 7.23 28.98
C ASP A 238 -57.25 6.22 29.62
N THR A 239 -57.33 6.22 30.92
CA THR A 239 -56.63 5.62 32.03
C THR A 239 -56.80 4.07 32.16
N ALA A 240 -55.88 3.52 32.94
CA ALA A 240 -55.90 2.26 33.72
C ALA A 240 -55.23 1.05 33.06
N GLY A 241 -54.30 0.40 33.68
CA GLY A 241 -54.10 -0.13 34.99
C GLY A 241 -53.09 -1.27 34.96
N VAL A 242 -52.10 -1.17 35.82
CA VAL A 242 -51.58 -2.18 36.75
C VAL A 242 -51.38 -3.64 36.29
N THR A 243 -50.19 -4.16 36.37
CA THR A 243 -49.59 -5.20 37.24
C THR A 243 -48.34 -5.79 36.65
N ARG A 244 -47.22 -5.58 37.20
CA ARG A 244 -46.34 -6.31 38.13
C ARG A 244 -46.40 -7.85 38.00
N SER A 245 -45.32 -8.46 37.51
CA SER A 245 -44.83 -9.72 38.08
C SER A 245 -43.35 -9.94 37.84
N LYS A 246 -42.63 -10.09 38.94
CA LYS A 246 -41.26 -10.60 39.11
C LYS A 246 -41.26 -12.13 38.98
N ARG A 247 -40.15 -12.71 38.49
CA ARG A 247 -39.54 -13.97 39.01
C ARG A 247 -38.21 -14.17 38.24
N VAL A 248 -37.11 -14.03 38.91
CA VAL A 248 -36.36 -14.83 39.90
C VAL A 248 -35.82 -16.16 39.32
N LEU A 249 -34.47 -16.12 39.15
CA LEU A 249 -33.42 -17.10 39.49
C LEU A 249 -33.70 -18.60 39.51
N LYS A 250 -32.79 -19.37 38.86
CA LYS A 250 -31.98 -20.51 39.35
C LYS A 250 -31.51 -21.35 38.14
N LYS A 251 -30.38 -21.84 38.03
CA LYS A 251 -29.20 -22.31 38.73
C LYS A 251 -28.03 -22.35 37.77
#